data_bf49ec7247d0212feef24326d4ab80ec
#
_entry.id   bf49ec7247d0212feef24326d4ab80ec
#
_cell.length_a   1.000
_cell.length_b   1.000
_cell.length_c   1.000
_cell.angle_alpha   90.00
_cell.angle_beta   90.00
_cell.angle_gamma   90.00
#
_symmetry.space_group_name_H-M   'P 1'
#
loop_
_entity.id
_entity.type
_entity.pdbx_description
1 polymer ?
#
loop_
_entity_poly.entity_id
_entity_poly.type
_entity_poly.pdbx_seq_one_letter_code
_entity_poly.pdbx_strand_id
1 'polypeptide(L)'
;MFSRRNWMKGAAALPVAAQAQTAGKPKNIVISSANGVECCNIAMSWLRAGKDTLDAVIAGVNVNELDPRDNSVGYGGLPNEEGVVELDASVMHGPTRRAGSVASIRGIKTPSKIAKLVMEESDHVMLVGEGALRFAKAMGFPEENLLTTESRLAYL
;
A
#
# COMPACT_ATOMS: atom_id res chain seq x y z
N MET A 1 -25.57 59.13 23.14
CA MET A 1 -26.01 58.16 22.13
C MET A 1 -24.78 57.49 21.53
N PHE A 2 -24.39 56.30 22.02
CA PHE A 2 -23.17 55.64 21.57
C PHE A 2 -23.48 54.85 20.28
N SER A 3 -22.79 55.25 19.21
CA SER A 3 -22.92 54.59 17.89
C SER A 3 -22.18 53.27 17.88
N ARG A 4 -22.78 52.20 17.33
CA ARG A 4 -22.20 50.88 17.10
C ARG A 4 -20.86 50.92 16.34
N ARG A 5 -20.58 52.04 15.66
CA ARG A 5 -19.37 52.26 14.87
C ARG A 5 -18.14 52.56 15.72
N ASN A 6 -18.29 52.93 16.99
CA ASN A 6 -17.18 53.24 17.88
C ASN A 6 -16.69 52.04 18.71
N TRP A 7 -17.44 50.93 18.67
CA TRP A 7 -17.06 49.73 19.42
C TRP A 7 -15.95 48.92 18.71
N MET A 8 -15.73 49.10 17.42
CA MET A 8 -14.71 48.37 16.63
C MET A 8 -13.32 49.00 16.63
N LYS A 9 -13.13 50.14 17.29
CA LYS A 9 -11.81 50.81 17.36
C LYS A 9 -10.97 50.46 18.56
N GLY A 10 -11.45 49.57 19.44
CA GLY A 10 -10.75 49.14 20.66
C GLY A 10 -10.23 47.71 20.67
N ALA A 11 -10.38 46.95 19.60
CA ALA A 11 -9.77 45.62 19.50
C ALA A 11 -8.29 45.79 19.16
N ALA A 12 -7.45 45.98 20.17
CA ALA A 12 -6.02 45.75 20.03
C ALA A 12 -5.84 44.30 19.57
N ALA A 13 -5.48 44.15 18.31
CA ALA A 13 -5.02 42.86 17.80
C ALA A 13 -3.74 42.49 18.56
N LEU A 14 -3.87 41.71 19.61
CA LEU A 14 -2.72 41.00 20.16
C LEU A 14 -2.17 40.12 19.03
N PRO A 15 -0.89 40.24 18.65
CA PRO A 15 -0.30 39.30 17.75
C PRO A 15 -0.37 37.93 18.47
N VAL A 16 -1.27 37.06 18.04
CA VAL A 16 -1.15 35.66 18.32
C VAL A 16 0.14 35.24 17.60
N ALA A 17 1.24 35.29 18.32
CA ALA A 17 2.46 34.64 17.89
C ALA A 17 2.06 33.17 17.75
N ALA A 18 1.76 32.76 16.53
CA ALA A 18 1.68 31.35 16.17
C ALA A 18 3.07 30.81 16.56
N GLN A 19 3.16 30.17 17.72
CA GLN A 19 4.30 29.36 18.05
C GLN A 19 4.31 28.28 16.94
N ALA A 20 5.10 28.52 15.91
CA ALA A 20 5.53 27.48 15.04
C ALA A 20 6.21 26.46 15.94
N GLN A 21 5.45 25.46 16.41
CA GLN A 21 6.03 24.27 16.97
C GLN A 21 7.04 23.83 15.94
N THR A 22 8.32 23.86 16.32
CA THR A 22 9.35 23.24 15.51
C THR A 22 8.97 21.77 15.46
N ALA A 23 8.21 21.41 14.44
CA ALA A 23 7.88 20.03 14.17
C ALA A 23 9.23 19.33 14.02
N GLY A 24 9.58 18.52 15.00
CA GLY A 24 10.76 17.67 14.92
C GLY A 24 10.71 16.92 13.58
N LYS A 25 11.87 16.61 13.01
CA LYS A 25 11.89 15.83 11.74
C LYS A 25 10.86 14.71 11.82
N PRO A 26 9.97 14.58 10.84
CA PRO A 26 8.93 13.55 10.87
C PRO A 26 9.60 12.19 11.09
N LYS A 27 9.13 11.45 12.09
CA LYS A 27 9.65 10.12 12.37
C LYS A 27 9.01 9.15 11.37
N ASN A 28 9.83 8.33 10.74
CA ASN A 28 9.31 7.22 9.96
C ASN A 28 8.55 6.25 10.85
N ILE A 29 7.34 5.88 10.47
CA ILE A 29 6.49 4.91 11.15
C ILE A 29 6.02 3.91 10.11
N VAL A 30 6.10 2.63 10.42
CA VAL A 30 5.54 1.53 9.62
C VAL A 30 4.58 0.76 10.49
N ILE A 31 3.41 0.45 9.95
CA ILE A 31 2.35 -0.29 10.65
C ILE A 31 1.92 -1.46 9.75
N SER A 32 1.68 -2.61 10.34
CA SER A 32 1.17 -3.80 9.66
C SER A 32 0.15 -4.55 10.52
N SER A 33 -0.49 -5.55 9.92
CA SER A 33 -1.21 -6.60 10.64
C SER A 33 -0.27 -7.45 11.50
N ALA A 34 -0.83 -8.34 12.33
CA ALA A 34 -0.06 -9.12 13.30
C ALA A 34 1.01 -10.02 12.67
N ASN A 35 0.79 -10.53 11.45
CA ASN A 35 1.76 -11.35 10.70
C ASN A 35 2.83 -10.52 9.97
N GLY A 36 2.79 -9.19 10.04
CA GLY A 36 3.67 -8.29 9.28
C GLY A 36 4.86 -7.73 10.06
N VAL A 37 5.30 -8.33 11.16
CA VAL A 37 6.43 -7.79 11.95
C VAL A 37 7.70 -7.72 11.10
N GLU A 38 8.02 -8.79 10.35
CA GLU A 38 9.18 -8.81 9.47
C GLU A 38 9.03 -7.84 8.30
N CYS A 39 7.82 -7.69 7.76
CA CYS A 39 7.49 -6.68 6.76
C CYS A 39 7.83 -5.27 7.26
N CYS A 40 7.47 -4.95 8.52
CA CYS A 40 7.81 -3.67 9.14
C CYS A 40 9.32 -3.47 9.27
N ASN A 41 10.07 -4.52 9.64
CA ASN A 41 11.53 -4.45 9.75
C ASN A 41 12.18 -4.13 8.38
N ILE A 42 11.78 -4.83 7.34
CA ILE A 42 12.27 -4.60 5.97
C ILE A 42 11.90 -3.18 5.49
N ALA A 43 10.61 -2.81 5.60
CA ALA A 43 10.17 -1.47 5.19
C ALA A 43 10.92 -0.37 5.94
N MET A 44 11.11 -0.52 7.25
CA MET A 44 11.85 0.44 8.07
C MET A 44 13.33 0.52 7.66
N SER A 45 13.96 -0.61 7.28
CA SER A 45 15.34 -0.61 6.79
C SER A 45 15.49 0.21 5.51
N TRP A 46 14.53 0.08 4.59
CA TRP A 46 14.48 0.85 3.34
C TRP A 46 14.27 2.34 3.58
N LEU A 47 13.36 2.69 4.52
CA LEU A 47 13.14 4.09 4.90
C LEU A 47 14.38 4.73 5.54
N ARG A 48 15.11 3.98 6.37
CA ARG A 48 16.38 4.44 6.96
C ARG A 48 17.47 4.63 5.90
N ALA A 49 17.42 3.84 4.83
CA ALA A 49 18.31 3.99 3.68
C ALA A 49 17.88 5.13 2.71
N GLY A 50 16.83 5.88 3.06
CA GLY A 50 16.35 7.02 2.26
C GLY A 50 15.60 6.61 0.98
N LYS A 51 15.10 5.38 0.91
CA LYS A 51 14.28 4.92 -0.21
C LYS A 51 12.87 5.52 -0.15
N ASP A 52 12.20 5.52 -1.28
CA ASP A 52 10.81 5.96 -1.38
C ASP A 52 9.88 5.17 -0.44
N THR A 53 8.86 5.83 0.08
CA THR A 53 7.94 5.24 1.06
C THR A 53 7.13 4.08 0.49
N LEU A 54 6.68 4.19 -0.75
CA LEU A 54 5.92 3.12 -1.40
C LEU A 54 6.81 1.93 -1.72
N ASP A 55 8.03 2.16 -2.23
CA ASP A 55 9.00 1.10 -2.47
C ASP A 55 9.35 0.34 -1.19
N ALA A 56 9.51 1.09 -0.09
CA ALA A 56 9.78 0.50 1.22
C ALA A 56 8.63 -0.40 1.70
N VAL A 57 7.38 0.06 1.57
CA VAL A 57 6.20 -0.73 1.97
C VAL A 57 6.05 -1.97 1.11
N ILE A 58 6.20 -1.86 -0.21
CA ILE A 58 6.12 -3.00 -1.12
C ILE A 58 7.22 -4.02 -0.82
N ALA A 59 8.47 -3.57 -0.58
CA ALA A 59 9.54 -4.48 -0.18
C ALA A 59 9.20 -5.23 1.11
N GLY A 60 8.53 -4.57 2.07
CA GLY A 60 8.01 -5.20 3.27
C GLY A 60 6.92 -6.23 2.95
N VAL A 61 5.86 -5.83 2.27
CA VAL A 61 4.72 -6.71 1.94
C VAL A 61 5.15 -7.95 1.16
N ASN A 62 6.14 -7.83 0.29
CA ASN A 62 6.64 -8.97 -0.49
C ASN A 62 7.23 -10.09 0.37
N VAL A 63 7.56 -9.84 1.64
CA VAL A 63 7.99 -10.92 2.56
C VAL A 63 6.86 -11.93 2.71
N ASN A 64 5.64 -11.47 3.00
CA ASN A 64 4.47 -12.33 3.13
C ASN A 64 3.98 -12.86 1.78
N GLU A 65 3.93 -11.99 0.75
CA GLU A 65 3.50 -12.40 -0.59
C GLU A 65 4.35 -13.56 -1.19
N LEU A 66 5.60 -13.69 -0.75
CA LEU A 66 6.52 -14.72 -1.24
C LEU A 66 6.69 -15.91 -0.28
N ASP A 67 6.16 -15.83 0.95
CA ASP A 67 6.25 -16.94 1.93
C ASP A 67 5.10 -17.93 1.74
N PRO A 68 5.36 -19.15 1.22
CA PRO A 68 4.32 -20.16 1.00
C PRO A 68 3.65 -20.67 2.30
N ARG A 69 4.18 -20.29 3.47
CA ARG A 69 3.59 -20.64 4.77
C ARG A 69 2.56 -19.62 5.23
N ASP A 70 2.57 -18.43 4.63
CA ASP A 70 1.52 -17.42 4.85
C ASP A 70 0.41 -17.64 3.82
N ASN A 71 -0.68 -18.25 4.25
CA ASN A 71 -1.82 -18.56 3.38
C ASN A 71 -2.81 -17.38 3.23
N SER A 72 -2.50 -16.21 3.77
CA SER A 72 -3.37 -15.04 3.70
C SER A 72 -3.22 -14.24 2.42
N VAL A 73 -2.08 -14.37 1.72
CA VAL A 73 -1.75 -13.56 0.53
C VAL A 73 -0.67 -14.24 -0.32
N GLY A 74 -0.60 -13.92 -1.61
CA GLY A 74 0.53 -14.27 -2.47
C GLY A 74 0.67 -15.76 -2.76
N TYR A 75 1.94 -16.22 -2.77
CA TYR A 75 2.28 -17.62 -3.02
C TYR A 75 1.87 -18.50 -1.84
N GLY A 76 1.00 -19.45 -2.07
CA GLY A 76 0.41 -20.28 -1.00
C GLY A 76 -0.89 -19.72 -0.42
N GLY A 77 -1.44 -18.66 -0.99
CA GLY A 77 -2.75 -18.14 -0.60
C GLY A 77 -3.85 -19.20 -0.68
N LEU A 78 -4.88 -19.04 0.18
CA LEU A 78 -6.04 -19.94 0.13
C LEU A 78 -6.80 -19.76 -1.19
N PRO A 79 -7.26 -20.85 -1.82
CA PRO A 79 -8.01 -20.77 -3.06
C PRO A 79 -9.46 -20.34 -2.81
N ASN A 80 -10.11 -19.89 -3.88
CA ASN A 80 -11.55 -19.73 -3.95
C ASN A 80 -12.26 -21.09 -4.07
N GLU A 81 -13.61 -21.10 -4.18
CA GLU A 81 -14.43 -22.31 -4.30
C GLU A 81 -14.10 -23.16 -5.54
N GLU A 82 -13.48 -22.58 -6.56
CA GLU A 82 -13.03 -23.28 -7.75
C GLU A 82 -11.62 -23.89 -7.60
N GLY A 83 -10.99 -23.70 -6.43
CA GLY A 83 -9.63 -24.16 -6.17
C GLY A 83 -8.55 -23.27 -6.77
N VAL A 84 -8.86 -22.02 -7.09
CA VAL A 84 -7.94 -21.06 -7.71
C VAL A 84 -7.57 -19.97 -6.72
N VAL A 85 -6.28 -19.68 -6.59
CA VAL A 85 -5.81 -18.54 -5.79
C VAL A 85 -6.02 -17.25 -6.57
N GLU A 86 -6.86 -16.38 -6.03
CA GLU A 86 -7.13 -15.03 -6.53
C GLU A 86 -6.64 -14.01 -5.50
N LEU A 87 -5.99 -12.98 -5.98
CA LEU A 87 -5.34 -12.00 -5.12
C LEU A 87 -5.80 -10.59 -5.46
N ASP A 88 -5.85 -9.76 -4.41
CA ASP A 88 -6.10 -8.34 -4.50
C ASP A 88 -4.94 -7.56 -3.90
N ALA A 89 -4.65 -6.39 -4.46
CA ALA A 89 -3.70 -5.46 -3.88
C ALA A 89 -4.06 -4.03 -4.24
N SER A 90 -3.80 -3.13 -3.32
CA SER A 90 -3.88 -1.70 -3.59
C SER A 90 -2.70 -0.96 -2.97
N VAL A 91 -2.27 0.09 -3.65
CA VAL A 91 -1.20 0.97 -3.20
C VAL A 91 -1.63 2.43 -3.33
N MET A 92 -1.09 3.25 -2.44
CA MET A 92 -1.23 4.70 -2.52
C MET A 92 0.11 5.35 -2.23
N HIS A 93 0.49 6.30 -3.08
CA HIS A 93 1.71 7.09 -2.90
C HIS A 93 1.33 8.53 -2.52
N GLY A 94 1.50 8.86 -1.22
CA GLY A 94 1.13 10.16 -0.66
C GLY A 94 1.81 11.35 -1.36
N PRO A 95 3.13 11.34 -1.60
CA PRO A 95 3.83 12.44 -2.24
C PRO A 95 3.28 12.83 -3.61
N THR A 96 2.89 11.87 -4.44
CA THR A 96 2.31 12.12 -5.78
C THR A 96 0.79 12.13 -5.79
N ARG A 97 0.14 11.75 -4.69
CA ARG A 97 -1.32 11.60 -4.57
C ARG A 97 -1.91 10.68 -5.63
N ARG A 98 -1.17 9.63 -5.99
CA ARG A 98 -1.59 8.60 -6.94
C ARG A 98 -1.88 7.31 -6.22
N ALA A 99 -2.73 6.48 -6.81
CA ALA A 99 -3.07 5.15 -6.33
C ALA A 99 -3.12 4.17 -7.51
N GLY A 100 -2.92 2.89 -7.22
CA GLY A 100 -3.09 1.81 -8.16
C GLY A 100 -3.54 0.55 -7.46
N SER A 101 -4.25 -0.30 -8.17
CA SER A 101 -4.79 -1.53 -7.60
C SER A 101 -4.98 -2.62 -8.65
N VAL A 102 -4.99 -3.84 -8.17
CA VAL A 102 -5.42 -5.01 -8.91
C VAL A 102 -6.42 -5.80 -8.07
N ALA A 103 -7.40 -6.42 -8.71
CA ALA A 103 -8.36 -7.27 -8.05
C ALA A 103 -8.56 -8.57 -8.84
N SER A 104 -8.81 -9.67 -8.12
CA SER A 104 -9.02 -11.00 -8.70
C SER A 104 -7.91 -11.39 -9.71
N ILE A 105 -6.66 -10.96 -9.43
CA ILE A 105 -5.53 -11.35 -10.27
C ILE A 105 -5.09 -12.76 -9.92
N ARG A 106 -4.87 -13.58 -10.95
CA ARG A 106 -4.43 -14.97 -10.81
C ARG A 106 -2.98 -15.12 -11.27
N GLY A 107 -2.28 -16.10 -10.75
CA GLY A 107 -0.97 -16.50 -11.27
C GLY A 107 0.18 -15.52 -11.00
N ILE A 108 -0.02 -14.45 -10.25
CA ILE A 108 1.01 -13.46 -9.91
C ILE A 108 1.20 -13.43 -8.40
N LYS A 109 2.35 -13.91 -7.91
CA LYS A 109 2.63 -14.02 -6.47
C LYS A 109 2.90 -12.70 -5.74
N THR A 110 3.17 -11.61 -6.47
CA THR A 110 3.44 -10.28 -5.91
C THR A 110 2.47 -9.23 -6.46
N PRO A 111 1.17 -9.32 -6.13
CA PRO A 111 0.15 -8.41 -6.65
C PRO A 111 0.40 -6.95 -6.27
N SER A 112 1.06 -6.67 -5.15
CA SER A 112 1.43 -5.31 -4.74
C SER A 112 2.35 -4.62 -5.74
N LYS A 113 3.27 -5.35 -6.39
CA LYS A 113 4.13 -4.82 -7.46
C LYS A 113 3.31 -4.46 -8.69
N ILE A 114 2.31 -5.27 -9.03
CA ILE A 114 1.44 -4.98 -10.17
C ILE A 114 0.57 -3.76 -9.87
N ALA A 115 0.02 -3.65 -8.66
CA ALA A 115 -0.73 -2.47 -8.24
C ALA A 115 0.11 -1.18 -8.37
N LYS A 116 1.41 -1.22 -8.03
CA LYS A 116 2.32 -0.10 -8.25
C LYS A 116 2.47 0.22 -9.74
N LEU A 117 2.68 -0.78 -10.59
CA LEU A 117 2.82 -0.57 -12.03
C LEU A 117 1.53 -0.03 -12.66
N VAL A 118 0.35 -0.45 -12.19
CA VAL A 118 -0.92 0.15 -12.63
C VAL A 118 -0.92 1.65 -12.34
N MET A 119 -0.46 2.06 -11.15
CA MET A 119 -0.34 3.46 -10.78
C MET A 119 0.66 4.23 -11.65
N GLU A 120 1.79 3.62 -12.02
CA GLU A 120 2.91 4.30 -12.68
C GLU A 120 2.81 4.28 -14.20
N GLU A 121 2.35 3.17 -14.78
CA GLU A 121 2.45 2.87 -16.21
C GLU A 121 1.10 2.86 -16.93
N SER A 122 0.00 3.20 -16.25
CA SER A 122 -1.32 3.25 -16.88
C SER A 122 -2.13 4.47 -16.44
N ASP A 123 -3.18 4.77 -17.22
CA ASP A 123 -4.16 5.80 -16.89
C ASP A 123 -5.28 5.27 -15.96
N HIS A 124 -5.21 3.98 -15.61
CA HIS A 124 -6.19 3.34 -14.73
C HIS A 124 -5.74 3.38 -13.29
N VAL A 125 -6.71 3.41 -12.38
CA VAL A 125 -6.47 3.22 -10.94
C VAL A 125 -6.60 1.74 -10.55
N MET A 126 -7.33 0.95 -11.33
CA MET A 126 -7.57 -0.46 -11.05
C MET A 126 -7.65 -1.29 -12.33
N LEU A 127 -6.99 -2.45 -12.31
CA LEU A 127 -7.17 -3.51 -13.29
C LEU A 127 -7.68 -4.77 -12.60
N VAL A 128 -8.51 -5.57 -13.30
CA VAL A 128 -9.20 -6.72 -12.68
C VAL A 128 -9.02 -7.99 -13.52
N GLY A 129 -8.91 -9.14 -12.85
CA GLY A 129 -8.95 -10.48 -13.43
C GLY A 129 -7.97 -10.67 -14.59
N GLU A 130 -8.45 -11.20 -15.70
CA GLU A 130 -7.66 -11.46 -16.91
C GLU A 130 -6.99 -10.19 -17.49
N GLY A 131 -7.62 -9.02 -17.31
CA GLY A 131 -7.03 -7.74 -17.70
C GLY A 131 -5.79 -7.42 -16.90
N ALA A 132 -5.84 -7.64 -15.58
CA ALA A 132 -4.70 -7.46 -14.70
C ALA A 132 -3.58 -8.45 -15.00
N LEU A 133 -3.92 -9.72 -15.26
CA LEU A 133 -2.94 -10.74 -15.63
C LEU A 133 -2.24 -10.41 -16.96
N ARG A 134 -2.97 -10.02 -18.00
CA ARG A 134 -2.37 -9.60 -19.28
C ARG A 134 -1.42 -8.42 -19.10
N PHE A 135 -1.82 -7.43 -18.30
CA PHE A 135 -0.96 -6.29 -17.97
C PHE A 135 0.31 -6.74 -17.25
N ALA A 136 0.18 -7.59 -16.21
CA ALA A 136 1.34 -8.11 -15.48
C ALA A 136 2.31 -8.87 -16.41
N LYS A 137 1.81 -9.70 -17.30
CA LYS A 137 2.64 -10.43 -18.29
C LYS A 137 3.33 -9.47 -19.27
N ALA A 138 2.65 -8.42 -19.71
CA ALA A 138 3.26 -7.39 -20.54
C ALA A 138 4.38 -6.62 -19.83
N MET A 139 4.27 -6.49 -18.49
CA MET A 139 5.32 -5.91 -17.65
C MET A 139 6.42 -6.91 -17.25
N GLY A 140 6.43 -8.12 -17.82
CA GLY A 140 7.48 -9.12 -17.62
C GLY A 140 7.30 -10.05 -16.42
N PHE A 141 6.15 -10.04 -15.77
CA PHE A 141 5.88 -10.97 -14.67
C PHE A 141 5.46 -12.33 -15.19
N PRO A 142 6.08 -13.43 -14.70
CA PRO A 142 5.69 -14.77 -15.10
C PRO A 142 4.36 -15.15 -14.43
N GLU A 143 3.56 -15.92 -15.15
CA GLU A 143 2.39 -16.58 -14.59
C GLU A 143 2.81 -17.89 -13.92
N GLU A 144 2.42 -18.08 -12.67
CA GLU A 144 2.80 -19.22 -11.83
C GLU A 144 1.56 -19.83 -11.15
N ASN A 145 1.64 -21.12 -10.81
CA ASN A 145 0.62 -21.72 -9.95
C ASN A 145 0.90 -21.31 -8.49
N LEU A 146 -0.03 -20.58 -7.90
CA LEU A 146 0.12 -20.07 -6.53
C LEU A 146 -0.38 -21.05 -5.46
N LEU A 147 -1.16 -22.08 -5.84
CA LEU A 147 -1.71 -23.04 -4.91
C LEU A 147 -0.62 -24.06 -4.50
N THR A 148 -0.27 -24.08 -3.22
CA THR A 148 0.64 -25.07 -2.65
C THR A 148 -0.15 -26.29 -2.14
N THR A 149 0.56 -27.37 -1.86
CA THR A 149 -0.05 -28.55 -1.22
C THR A 149 -0.60 -28.21 0.16
N GLU A 150 0.13 -27.39 0.91
CA GLU A 150 -0.23 -26.96 2.26
C GLU A 150 -1.49 -26.09 2.25
N SER A 151 -1.57 -25.10 1.36
CA SER A 151 -2.75 -24.24 1.28
C SER A 151 -3.98 -25.00 0.78
N ARG A 152 -3.79 -25.96 -0.13
CA ARG A 152 -4.86 -26.84 -0.57
C ARG A 152 -5.41 -27.70 0.56
N LEU A 153 -4.51 -28.29 1.39
CA LEU A 153 -4.93 -29.09 2.54
C LEU A 153 -5.58 -28.25 3.63
N ALA A 154 -5.15 -27.02 3.81
CA ALA A 154 -5.76 -26.10 4.77
C ALA A 154 -7.18 -25.66 4.33
N TYR A 155 -7.47 -25.66 3.03
CA TYR A 155 -8.76 -25.31 2.47
C TYR A 155 -9.78 -26.46 2.56
N LEU A 156 -9.35 -27.73 2.46
CA LEU A 156 -10.21 -28.92 2.51
C LEU A 156 -10.64 -29.27 3.94
#